data_84afcea8bf3aa7981e3216c68627976d
#
_entry.id   84afcea8bf3aa7981e3216c68627976d
#
_cell.length_a   1.000
_cell.length_b   1.000
_cell.length_c   1.000
_cell.angle_alpha   90.00
_cell.angle_beta   90.00
_cell.angle_gamma   90.00
#
_symmetry.space_group_name_H-M   'P 1'
#
loop_
_entity.id
_entity.type
_entity.pdbx_description
1 polymer ?
#
loop_
_entity_poly.entity_id
_entity_poly.type
_entity_poly.pdbx_seq_one_letter_code
_entity_poly.pdbx_strand_id
1 'polypeptide(L)'
;PEGSYVARMHHAGLDRILKKIGEEAGEVILAAKNQNPEELRHEAADLLFHLLLTLAELGLTPEDLAKTLWERHRPRSPYDGSHGN
;
A
#
# COMPACT_ATOMS: atom_id res chain seq x y z
N PRO A 1 17.59 -5.83 -13.12
CA PRO A 1 17.76 -6.11 -14.54
C PRO A 1 16.77 -5.35 -15.39
N GLU A 2 17.20 -5.03 -16.57
CA GLU A 2 16.41 -4.18 -17.39
C GLU A 2 15.12 -4.77 -17.85
N GLY A 3 15.02 -6.05 -17.93
CA GLY A 3 13.82 -6.68 -18.40
C GLY A 3 12.77 -6.94 -17.32
N SER A 4 13.06 -6.64 -16.07
CA SER A 4 12.12 -6.96 -15.01
C SER A 4 10.98 -5.93 -14.96
N TYR A 5 9.88 -6.35 -14.36
CA TYR A 5 8.74 -5.45 -14.19
C TYR A 5 9.12 -4.23 -13.35
N VAL A 6 9.89 -4.46 -12.29
CA VAL A 6 10.31 -3.35 -11.43
C VAL A 6 11.15 -2.35 -12.20
N ALA A 7 12.11 -2.84 -13.02
CA ALA A 7 12.92 -1.95 -13.82
C ALA A 7 12.06 -1.18 -14.81
N ARG A 8 11.08 -1.82 -15.43
CA ARG A 8 10.19 -1.14 -16.36
C ARG A 8 9.36 -0.06 -15.67
N MET A 9 8.90 -0.32 -14.45
CA MET A 9 8.14 0.66 -13.69
C MET A 9 9.01 1.85 -13.36
N HIS A 10 10.25 1.60 -12.96
CA HIS A 10 11.16 2.68 -12.65
C HIS A 10 11.38 3.58 -13.87
N HIS A 11 11.60 2.98 -15.04
CA HIS A 11 11.80 3.75 -16.27
C HIS A 11 10.54 4.49 -16.70
N ALA A 12 9.37 3.91 -16.46
CA ALA A 12 8.12 4.57 -16.81
C ALA A 12 7.77 5.73 -15.88
N GLY A 13 8.38 5.72 -14.71
CA GLY A 13 8.21 6.84 -13.80
C GLY A 13 7.07 6.65 -12.82
N LEU A 14 6.99 7.58 -11.92
CA LEU A 14 6.07 7.52 -10.80
C LEU A 14 4.62 7.56 -11.26
N ASP A 15 4.33 8.33 -12.31
CA ASP A 15 2.95 8.45 -12.77
C ASP A 15 2.34 7.10 -13.13
N ARG A 16 3.13 6.23 -13.73
CA ARG A 16 2.64 4.92 -14.12
C ARG A 16 2.32 4.06 -12.91
N ILE A 17 3.19 4.13 -11.90
CA ILE A 17 2.96 3.39 -10.66
C ILE A 17 1.70 3.90 -9.97
N LEU A 18 1.52 5.21 -9.92
CA LEU A 18 0.36 5.80 -9.27
C LEU A 18 -0.93 5.44 -9.99
N LYS A 19 -0.88 5.39 -11.32
CA LYS A 19 -2.06 4.96 -12.07
C LYS A 19 -2.44 3.53 -11.71
N LYS A 20 -1.44 2.66 -11.55
CA LYS A 20 -1.71 1.28 -11.16
C LYS A 20 -2.36 1.21 -9.79
N ILE A 21 -1.91 2.03 -8.85
CA ILE A 21 -2.50 2.04 -7.52
C ILE A 21 -3.99 2.38 -7.59
N GLY A 22 -4.33 3.40 -8.38
CA GLY A 22 -5.72 3.77 -8.53
C GLY A 22 -6.56 2.66 -9.11
N GLU A 23 -6.05 2.01 -10.15
CA GLU A 23 -6.76 0.91 -10.80
C GLU A 23 -6.96 -0.26 -9.86
N GLU A 24 -5.92 -0.64 -9.14
CA GLU A 24 -5.98 -1.81 -8.28
C GLU A 24 -6.78 -1.57 -7.02
N ALA A 25 -6.77 -0.34 -6.51
CA ALA A 25 -7.65 -0.01 -5.39
C ALA A 25 -9.11 -0.18 -5.78
N GLY A 26 -9.46 0.23 -7.01
CA GLY A 26 -10.81 0.01 -7.50
C GLY A 26 -11.15 -1.46 -7.62
N GLU A 27 -10.21 -2.27 -8.09
CA GLU A 27 -10.44 -3.71 -8.20
C GLU A 27 -10.59 -4.36 -6.83
N VAL A 28 -9.82 -3.89 -5.84
CA VAL A 28 -9.96 -4.39 -4.47
C VAL A 28 -11.38 -4.12 -3.96
N ILE A 29 -11.87 -2.91 -4.19
CA ILE A 29 -13.21 -2.54 -3.75
C ILE A 29 -14.26 -3.45 -4.39
N LEU A 30 -14.14 -3.68 -5.69
CA LEU A 30 -15.09 -4.53 -6.40
C LEU A 30 -15.03 -5.97 -5.91
N ALA A 31 -13.83 -6.49 -5.76
CA ALA A 31 -13.66 -7.86 -5.30
C ALA A 31 -14.24 -8.05 -3.90
N ALA A 32 -13.99 -7.08 -3.03
CA ALA A 32 -14.52 -7.16 -1.66
C ALA A 32 -16.02 -7.03 -1.65
N LYS A 33 -16.56 -6.10 -2.43
CA LYS A 33 -18.00 -5.91 -2.50
C LYS A 33 -18.69 -7.15 -3.03
N ASN A 34 -18.08 -7.82 -3.99
CA ASN A 34 -18.63 -9.04 -4.58
C ASN A 34 -18.34 -10.28 -3.76
N GLN A 35 -17.68 -10.13 -2.63
CA GLN A 35 -17.36 -11.22 -1.72
C GLN A 35 -16.62 -12.34 -2.45
N ASN A 36 -15.65 -11.96 -3.25
CA ASN A 36 -14.84 -12.88 -4.02
C ASN A 36 -13.43 -12.94 -3.42
N PRO A 37 -13.17 -13.89 -2.50
CA PRO A 37 -11.87 -13.90 -1.79
C PRO A 37 -10.69 -14.14 -2.72
N GLU A 38 -10.86 -14.94 -3.75
CA GLU A 38 -9.77 -15.24 -4.66
C GLU A 38 -9.34 -13.99 -5.41
N GLU A 39 -10.31 -13.28 -5.95
CA GLU A 39 -10.03 -12.06 -6.66
C GLU A 39 -9.46 -11.01 -5.72
N LEU A 40 -10.03 -10.91 -4.52
CA LEU A 40 -9.55 -9.96 -3.53
C LEU A 40 -8.09 -10.21 -3.18
N ARG A 41 -7.71 -11.48 -3.02
CA ARG A 41 -6.34 -11.81 -2.70
C ARG A 41 -5.39 -11.34 -3.79
N HIS A 42 -5.76 -11.56 -5.05
CA HIS A 42 -4.91 -11.14 -6.16
C HIS A 42 -4.80 -9.63 -6.25
N GLU A 43 -5.93 -8.94 -6.16
CA GLU A 43 -5.91 -7.48 -6.32
C GLU A 43 -5.25 -6.79 -5.14
N ALA A 44 -5.43 -7.33 -3.94
CA ALA A 44 -4.77 -6.77 -2.76
C ALA A 44 -3.26 -6.94 -2.85
N ALA A 45 -2.81 -8.08 -3.36
CA ALA A 45 -1.38 -8.31 -3.54
C ALA A 45 -0.79 -7.33 -4.55
N ASP A 46 -1.48 -7.11 -5.65
CA ASP A 46 -1.02 -6.16 -6.67
C ASP A 46 -0.99 -4.75 -6.11
N LEU A 47 -2.01 -4.37 -5.36
CA LEU A 47 -2.07 -3.05 -4.75
C LEU A 47 -0.91 -2.86 -3.79
N LEU A 48 -0.67 -3.84 -2.94
CA LEU A 48 0.44 -3.76 -1.98
C LEU A 48 1.78 -3.64 -2.71
N PHE A 49 1.96 -4.41 -3.77
CA PHE A 49 3.19 -4.36 -4.54
C PHE A 49 3.46 -2.95 -5.08
N HIS A 50 2.46 -2.34 -5.68
CA HIS A 50 2.65 -1.00 -6.24
C HIS A 50 2.78 0.06 -5.16
N LEU A 51 2.15 -0.16 -4.01
CA LEU A 51 2.32 0.73 -2.89
C LEU A 51 3.77 0.69 -2.39
N LEU A 52 4.35 -0.51 -2.29
CA LEU A 52 5.74 -0.64 -1.88
C LEU A 52 6.69 0.04 -2.87
N LEU A 53 6.39 -0.07 -4.17
CA LEU A 53 7.20 0.62 -5.17
C LEU A 53 7.12 2.14 -4.99
N THR A 54 5.93 2.64 -4.69
CA THR A 54 5.74 4.07 -4.47
C THR A 54 6.55 4.55 -3.27
N LEU A 55 6.52 3.78 -2.19
CA LEU A 55 7.32 4.12 -1.03
C LEU A 55 8.80 4.21 -1.39
N ALA A 56 9.28 3.22 -2.10
CA ALA A 56 10.70 3.19 -2.49
C ALA A 56 11.07 4.39 -3.35
N GLU A 57 10.18 4.79 -4.26
CA GLU A 57 10.47 5.94 -5.12
C GLU A 57 10.63 7.22 -4.32
N LEU A 58 9.99 7.32 -3.18
CA LEU A 58 10.07 8.52 -2.34
C LEU A 58 10.96 8.33 -1.12
N GLY A 59 11.75 7.28 -1.11
CA GLY A 59 12.72 7.05 -0.05
C GLY A 59 12.16 6.52 1.24
N LEU A 60 10.96 5.96 1.20
CA LEU A 60 10.33 5.38 2.38
C LEU A 60 10.45 3.86 2.37
N THR A 61 10.34 3.26 3.53
CA THR A 61 10.44 1.82 3.68
C THR A 61 9.19 1.26 4.32
N PRO A 62 8.96 -0.06 4.21
CA PRO A 62 7.84 -0.66 4.93
C PRO A 62 7.89 -0.41 6.43
N GLU A 63 9.10 -0.32 7.00
CA GLU A 63 9.24 -0.02 8.42
C GLU A 63 8.69 1.33 8.78
N ASP A 64 8.81 2.31 7.88
CA ASP A 64 8.24 3.63 8.14
C ASP A 64 6.72 3.53 8.30
N LEU A 65 6.09 2.73 7.47
CA LEU A 65 4.65 2.50 7.58
C LEU A 65 4.30 1.78 8.86
N ALA A 66 5.06 0.75 9.18
CA ALA A 66 4.81 -0.02 10.40
C ALA A 66 4.90 0.88 11.62
N LYS A 67 5.88 1.76 11.64
CA LYS A 67 6.04 2.69 12.74
C LYS A 67 4.83 3.61 12.87
N THR A 68 4.37 4.15 11.74
CA THR A 68 3.21 5.02 11.76
C THR A 68 1.97 4.29 12.26
N LEU A 69 1.77 3.06 11.80
CA LEU A 69 0.64 2.26 12.26
C LEU A 69 0.72 1.99 13.74
N TRP A 70 1.92 1.65 14.23
CA TRP A 70 2.09 1.41 15.64
C TRP A 70 1.77 2.66 16.46
N GLU A 71 2.26 3.81 16.04
CA GLU A 71 2.03 5.05 16.76
C GLU A 71 0.56 5.42 16.81
N ARG A 72 -0.19 5.11 15.76
CA ARG A 72 -1.59 5.49 15.70
C ARG A 72 -2.50 4.50 16.39
N HIS A 73 -2.09 3.24 16.47
CA HIS A 73 -2.98 2.18 16.94
C HIS A 73 -2.48 1.47 18.17
N ARG A 74 -1.38 1.92 18.76
CA ARG A 74 -0.87 1.29 19.97
C ARG A 74 -1.86 1.49 21.11
N PRO A 75 -1.87 0.56 22.08
CA PRO A 75 -2.74 0.73 23.22
C PRO A 75 -2.38 1.98 24.01
N ARG A 76 -3.41 2.68 24.52
CA ARG A 76 -3.14 3.86 25.30
C ARG A 76 -3.04 3.53 26.74
N SER A 77 -2.11 4.19 27.41
CA SER A 77 -2.03 4.11 28.83
C SER A 77 -3.13 4.96 29.43
N PRO A 78 -3.60 4.67 30.62
CA PRO A 78 -4.56 5.54 31.29
C PRO A 78 -4.07 6.94 31.49
N TYR A 79 -2.74 7.09 31.52
CA TYR A 79 -2.19 8.39 31.72
C TYR A 79 -1.97 9.17 30.44
N ASP A 80 -2.13 8.51 29.29
CA ASP A 80 -1.99 9.19 28.09
C ASP A 80 -3.09 10.06 27.80
N GLY A 81 -4.06 9.75 28.24
CA GLY A 81 -5.26 10.31 28.07
C GLY A 81 -5.67 11.29 27.33
N SER A 82 -5.13 11.72 26.75
CA SER A 82 -5.56 12.77 26.36
C SER A 82 -6.16 12.84 25.19
N HIS A 83 -5.95 12.21 24.33
CA HIS A 83 -6.46 12.54 23.19
C HIS A 83 -7.16 11.64 22.55
N GLY A 84 -7.93 11.93 22.31
CA GLY A 84 -8.69 11.28 21.62
C GLY A 84 -8.31 10.84 20.39
N ASN A 85 -8.43 10.42 19.74
CA ASN A 85 -8.20 9.97 18.60
C ASN A 85 -7.57 9.86 18.12
#